data_3c9d8f76309a5505cb7d83de7b034b9c
#
_entry.id   3c9d8f76309a5505cb7d83de7b034b9c
#
_cell.length_a   1.000
_cell.length_b   1.000
_cell.length_c   1.000
_cell.angle_alpha   90.00
_cell.angle_beta   90.00
_cell.angle_gamma   90.00
#
_symmetry.space_group_name_H-M   'P 1'
#
loop_
_entity.id
_entity.type
_entity.pdbx_description
1 polymer ?
#
loop_
_entity_poly.entity_id
_entity_poly.type
_entity_poly.pdbx_seq_one_letter_code
_entity_poly.pdbx_strand_id
1 'polypeptide(L)'
;MRRNTGKLVAFLAVLCLAGLLGVVAAQIDDQLTARRRVFKPLGPGLRAVRHGQNGKYYVLATPSVGVAVFDEKEKQLTVIGAPAAAVPDKAGRPGGAFGEDCDVDAQGNVYVLDRVENLVSELAPDGKLLRSIHVNGPVSVAALPEGEVAVSTLRGSHLVTVYGPTGKVVREFGEPEEFSSRQEINQLLSEGRLGTDPQGRLYYGYTFRPEPLVRQYDRAGYAGVDFEFTGLDAFPEAQAARKEIIKQENKRTPPYFVAILTAFGVDPATGELWMALHNTLLHFDKEGNRLSEYQIYTPDGARLEANTLLVEPERLLIGEDPLGVFDFERPDKKH
;
A
#
# COMPACT_ATOMS: atom_id res chain seq x y z
N MET A 1 -31.50 -57.82 -32.99
CA MET A 1 -31.22 -56.39 -32.77
C MET A 1 -30.93 -56.10 -31.29
N ARG A 2 -29.77 -56.56 -30.76
CA ARG A 2 -29.35 -56.30 -29.33
C ARG A 2 -27.83 -56.37 -29.23
N ARG A 3 -27.08 -55.41 -29.81
CA ARG A 3 -25.59 -55.43 -29.64
C ARG A 3 -24.94 -54.04 -29.70
N ASN A 4 -25.67 -52.90 -29.81
CA ASN A 4 -25.04 -51.59 -29.95
C ASN A 4 -25.27 -50.61 -28.77
N THR A 5 -26.12 -50.93 -27.79
CA THR A 5 -26.40 -50.04 -26.65
C THR A 5 -25.27 -50.02 -25.60
N GLY A 6 -24.50 -51.10 -25.44
CA GLY A 6 -23.43 -51.18 -24.47
C GLY A 6 -22.19 -50.35 -24.82
N LYS A 7 -21.90 -50.18 -26.12
CA LYS A 7 -20.76 -49.35 -26.55
C LYS A 7 -21.02 -47.83 -26.47
N LEU A 8 -22.27 -47.42 -26.65
CA LEU A 8 -22.66 -46.01 -26.55
C LEU A 8 -22.62 -45.52 -25.07
N VAL A 9 -23.04 -46.37 -24.15
CA VAL A 9 -23.03 -46.04 -22.69
C VAL A 9 -21.59 -46.01 -22.15
N ALA A 10 -20.70 -46.89 -22.63
CA ALA A 10 -19.28 -46.86 -22.24
C ALA A 10 -18.56 -45.62 -22.78
N PHE A 11 -18.91 -45.16 -24.00
CA PHE A 11 -18.31 -43.96 -24.59
C PHE A 11 -18.78 -42.67 -23.89
N LEU A 12 -20.05 -42.57 -23.50
CA LEU A 12 -20.58 -41.46 -22.71
C LEU A 12 -19.99 -41.40 -21.29
N ALA A 13 -19.77 -42.55 -20.64
CA ALA A 13 -19.16 -42.61 -19.33
C ALA A 13 -17.67 -42.18 -19.34
N VAL A 14 -16.91 -42.50 -20.39
CA VAL A 14 -15.52 -42.05 -20.54
C VAL A 14 -15.46 -40.54 -20.84
N LEU A 15 -16.39 -40.00 -21.62
CA LEU A 15 -16.47 -38.55 -21.86
C LEU A 15 -16.87 -37.76 -20.59
N CYS A 16 -17.75 -38.30 -19.75
CA CYS A 16 -18.08 -37.69 -18.45
C CYS A 16 -16.93 -37.76 -17.45
N LEU A 17 -16.15 -38.85 -17.42
CA LEU A 17 -14.94 -38.93 -16.59
C LEU A 17 -13.82 -37.99 -17.09
N ALA A 18 -13.64 -37.84 -18.39
CA ALA A 18 -12.68 -36.87 -18.95
C ALA A 18 -13.07 -35.42 -18.69
N GLY A 19 -14.40 -35.12 -18.66
CA GLY A 19 -14.90 -33.80 -18.29
C GLY A 19 -14.78 -33.48 -16.81
N LEU A 20 -14.78 -34.48 -15.93
CA LEU A 20 -14.60 -34.31 -14.46
C LEU A 20 -13.12 -34.22 -14.08
N LEU A 21 -12.19 -34.73 -14.87
CA LEU A 21 -10.75 -34.56 -14.65
C LEU A 21 -10.20 -33.22 -15.12
N GLY A 22 -10.98 -32.44 -15.88
CA GLY A 22 -10.59 -31.11 -16.36
C GLY A 22 -10.91 -29.96 -15.40
N VAL A 23 -11.51 -30.21 -14.21
CA VAL A 23 -11.95 -29.16 -13.26
C VAL A 23 -11.19 -29.17 -11.95
N VAL A 24 -10.21 -30.03 -11.80
CA VAL A 24 -9.24 -29.96 -10.70
C VAL A 24 -7.86 -29.64 -11.30
N ALA A 25 -7.76 -28.58 -12.07
CA ALA A 25 -6.54 -27.79 -12.01
C ALA A 25 -6.58 -27.11 -10.63
N ALA A 26 -5.98 -27.76 -9.63
CA ALA A 26 -5.64 -27.12 -8.38
C ALA A 26 -4.99 -25.78 -8.78
N GLN A 27 -5.58 -24.65 -8.38
CA GLN A 27 -4.84 -23.42 -8.21
C GLN A 27 -3.66 -23.81 -7.32
N ILE A 28 -2.52 -24.02 -7.92
CA ILE A 28 -1.26 -24.01 -7.21
C ILE A 28 -1.14 -22.54 -6.87
N ASP A 29 -1.50 -22.18 -5.64
CA ASP A 29 -1.20 -20.86 -5.10
C ASP A 29 0.30 -20.70 -5.26
N ASP A 30 0.72 -19.84 -6.18
CA ASP A 30 2.12 -19.55 -6.37
C ASP A 30 2.63 -18.94 -5.08
N GLN A 31 3.59 -19.62 -4.44
CA GLN A 31 4.15 -19.20 -3.16
C GLN A 31 5.43 -18.41 -3.39
N LEU A 32 5.51 -17.24 -2.77
CA LEU A 32 6.73 -16.46 -2.71
C LEU A 32 7.29 -16.51 -1.29
N THR A 33 8.50 -17.06 -1.16
CA THR A 33 9.23 -17.08 0.11
C THR A 33 10.33 -16.03 0.07
N ALA A 34 10.39 -15.21 1.12
CA ALA A 34 11.44 -14.21 1.26
C ALA A 34 12.84 -14.86 1.34
N ARG A 35 13.82 -14.24 0.71
CA ARG A 35 15.21 -14.70 0.76
C ARG A 35 15.86 -14.40 2.11
N ARG A 36 15.59 -13.21 2.66
CA ARG A 36 16.19 -12.72 3.89
C ARG A 36 15.49 -11.49 4.43
N ARG A 37 15.74 -11.15 5.69
CA ARG A 37 15.36 -9.87 6.29
C ARG A 37 16.43 -8.82 6.02
N VAL A 38 16.02 -7.59 5.69
CA VAL A 38 16.86 -6.43 5.36
C VAL A 38 16.71 -5.28 6.37
N PHE A 39 17.53 -4.24 6.28
CA PHE A 39 17.50 -3.02 7.12
C PHE A 39 17.54 -3.31 8.64
N LYS A 40 18.48 -4.11 9.09
CA LYS A 40 18.65 -4.43 10.52
C LYS A 40 19.55 -3.39 11.21
N PRO A 41 19.24 -3.00 12.47
CA PRO A 41 18.03 -3.32 13.24
C PRO A 41 16.93 -2.29 13.01
N LEU A 42 15.72 -2.74 12.68
CA LEU A 42 14.51 -1.91 12.73
C LEU A 42 13.73 -2.26 13.99
N GLY A 43 13.26 -1.22 14.70
CA GLY A 43 12.31 -1.38 15.80
C GLY A 43 10.89 -1.71 15.29
N PRO A 44 9.94 -1.95 16.21
CA PRO A 44 8.53 -2.10 15.87
C PRO A 44 7.95 -0.78 15.35
N GLY A 45 6.80 -0.85 14.70
CA GLY A 45 6.07 0.30 14.19
C GLY A 45 6.46 0.67 12.76
N LEU A 46 6.83 -0.30 11.93
CA LEU A 46 7.13 -0.10 10.52
C LEU A 46 5.93 0.52 9.79
N ARG A 47 6.15 1.66 9.11
CA ARG A 47 5.12 2.44 8.40
C ARG A 47 5.37 2.56 6.91
N ALA A 48 6.60 2.88 6.51
CA ALA A 48 6.94 3.11 5.12
C ALA A 48 8.36 2.67 4.80
N VAL A 49 8.57 2.19 3.58
CA VAL A 49 9.86 1.97 2.95
C VAL A 49 9.85 2.68 1.60
N ARG A 50 10.84 3.53 1.36
CA ARG A 50 10.98 4.29 0.11
C ARG A 50 12.39 4.14 -0.44
N HIS A 51 12.52 4.22 -1.75
CA HIS A 51 13.81 4.25 -2.43
C HIS A 51 13.96 5.59 -3.15
N GLY A 52 14.92 6.39 -2.72
CA GLY A 52 15.21 7.67 -3.32
C GLY A 52 16.03 7.55 -4.60
N GLN A 53 15.91 8.54 -5.49
CA GLN A 53 16.70 8.61 -6.73
C GLN A 53 18.22 8.68 -6.50
N ASN A 54 18.63 8.98 -5.24
CA ASN A 54 20.03 8.98 -4.81
C ASN A 54 20.56 7.58 -4.41
N GLY A 55 19.81 6.50 -4.69
CA GLY A 55 20.17 5.12 -4.37
C GLY A 55 20.06 4.76 -2.90
N LYS A 56 19.45 5.62 -2.05
CA LYS A 56 19.29 5.37 -0.62
C LYS A 56 17.90 4.89 -0.29
N TYR A 57 17.79 4.07 0.76
CA TYR A 57 16.51 3.65 1.32
C TYR A 57 16.16 4.50 2.52
N TYR A 58 14.88 4.81 2.62
CA TYR A 58 14.28 5.62 3.68
C TYR A 58 13.21 4.77 4.36
N VAL A 59 13.39 4.49 5.64
CA VAL A 59 12.52 3.60 6.40
C VAL A 59 11.95 4.35 7.60
N LEU A 60 10.64 4.49 7.62
CA LEU A 60 9.91 5.04 8.76
C LEU A 60 9.40 3.89 9.62
N ALA A 61 9.87 3.84 10.87
CA ALA A 61 9.40 2.91 11.88
C ALA A 61 9.16 3.65 13.19
N THR A 62 7.93 3.60 13.68
CA THR A 62 7.58 4.15 14.99
C THR A 62 7.89 3.12 16.09
N PRO A 63 8.28 3.49 17.30
CA PRO A 63 8.38 4.85 17.85
C PRO A 63 9.72 5.55 17.54
N SER A 64 10.46 5.11 16.54
CA SER A 64 11.65 5.86 16.17
C SER A 64 11.23 7.21 15.57
N VAL A 65 11.75 8.25 16.15
CA VAL A 65 11.32 9.64 15.95
C VAL A 65 11.90 10.21 14.67
N GLY A 66 12.12 9.37 13.66
CA GLY A 66 12.70 9.82 12.41
C GLY A 66 12.75 8.71 11.37
N VAL A 67 13.11 9.12 10.16
CA VAL A 67 13.29 8.25 9.01
C VAL A 67 14.73 7.76 8.99
N ALA A 68 14.92 6.45 9.16
CA ALA A 68 16.23 5.82 9.06
C ALA A 68 16.65 5.74 7.59
N VAL A 69 17.88 6.16 7.30
CA VAL A 69 18.44 6.18 5.95
C VAL A 69 19.49 5.09 5.83
N PHE A 70 19.37 4.26 4.81
CA PHE A 70 20.31 3.17 4.52
C PHE A 70 20.94 3.37 3.14
N ASP A 71 22.14 2.84 2.94
CA ASP A 71 22.78 2.75 1.63
C ASP A 71 22.26 1.53 0.82
N GLU A 72 22.74 1.40 -0.40
CA GLU A 72 22.41 0.26 -1.30
C GLU A 72 22.83 -1.10 -0.71
N LYS A 73 23.76 -1.12 0.25
CA LYS A 73 24.19 -2.33 0.96
C LYS A 73 23.40 -2.56 2.25
N GLU A 74 22.31 -1.79 2.42
CA GLU A 74 21.40 -1.89 3.59
C GLU A 74 22.09 -1.53 4.93
N LYS A 75 23.19 -0.78 4.88
CA LYS A 75 23.85 -0.25 6.07
C LYS A 75 23.20 1.08 6.45
N GLN A 76 22.80 1.22 7.70
CA GLN A 76 22.25 2.47 8.20
C GLN A 76 23.33 3.56 8.20
N LEU A 77 23.00 4.68 7.55
CA LEU A 77 23.86 5.86 7.45
C LEU A 77 23.54 6.90 8.51
N THR A 78 22.26 7.21 8.69
CA THR A 78 21.77 8.27 9.58
C THR A 78 20.29 8.07 9.89
N VAL A 79 19.74 8.96 10.73
CA VAL A 79 18.30 9.13 10.95
C VAL A 79 17.97 10.60 10.73
N ILE A 80 17.00 10.89 9.85
CA ILE A 80 16.52 12.23 9.54
C ILE A 80 15.27 12.51 10.36
N GLY A 81 15.16 13.71 10.92
CA GLY A 81 13.94 14.17 11.59
C GLY A 81 13.70 13.58 12.98
N ALA A 82 14.72 12.99 13.62
CA ALA A 82 14.65 12.74 15.04
C ALA A 82 14.67 14.10 15.77
N PRO A 83 13.54 14.61 16.31
CA PRO A 83 13.59 15.85 17.05
C PRO A 83 14.52 15.67 18.24
N ALA A 84 15.32 16.70 18.51
CA ALA A 84 15.97 16.83 19.80
C ALA A 84 14.88 16.64 20.87
N ALA A 85 15.08 15.66 21.74
CA ALA A 85 14.24 15.22 22.86
C ALA A 85 12.86 15.90 22.87
N ALA A 86 11.88 15.19 22.36
CA ALA A 86 10.52 15.70 22.27
C ALA A 86 10.15 16.39 23.60
N VAL A 87 9.76 17.65 23.50
CA VAL A 87 9.26 18.37 24.68
C VAL A 87 8.02 17.59 25.16
N PRO A 88 8.02 17.08 26.39
CA PRO A 88 6.88 16.35 26.91
C PRO A 88 5.61 17.19 26.77
N ASP A 89 4.51 16.58 26.37
CA ASP A 89 3.21 17.25 26.38
C ASP A 89 2.86 17.72 27.82
N LYS A 90 1.80 18.52 27.94
CA LYS A 90 1.35 19.02 29.26
C LYS A 90 0.98 17.90 30.25
N ALA A 91 0.85 16.65 29.78
CA ALA A 91 0.59 15.46 30.59
C ALA A 91 1.87 14.65 30.88
N GLY A 92 3.06 15.15 30.51
CA GLY A 92 4.35 14.49 30.74
C GLY A 92 4.60 13.29 29.83
N ARG A 93 3.81 13.10 28.79
CA ARG A 93 4.04 12.03 27.79
C ARG A 93 5.15 12.47 26.84
N PRO A 94 6.04 11.58 26.42
CA PRO A 94 7.02 11.93 25.40
C PRO A 94 6.28 12.50 24.20
N GLY A 95 6.38 13.81 23.99
CA GLY A 95 5.93 14.44 22.76
C GLY A 95 6.86 13.97 21.67
N GLY A 96 6.48 12.99 20.89
CA GLY A 96 7.21 12.55 19.72
C GLY A 96 6.34 12.78 18.50
N ALA A 97 6.92 13.28 17.42
CA ALA A 97 6.27 13.23 16.14
C ALA A 97 5.99 11.76 15.81
N PHE A 98 4.74 11.41 15.68
CA PHE A 98 4.33 10.07 15.24
C PHE A 98 4.25 10.10 13.71
N GLY A 99 5.35 9.75 13.05
CA GLY A 99 5.36 9.56 11.62
C GLY A 99 4.38 8.45 11.22
N GLU A 100 3.33 8.82 10.50
CA GLU A 100 2.35 7.87 9.96
C GLU A 100 2.73 7.41 8.56
N ASP A 101 3.35 8.29 7.78
CA ASP A 101 3.86 8.01 6.44
C ASP A 101 5.04 8.95 6.12
N CYS A 102 5.85 8.56 5.16
CA CYS A 102 6.90 9.42 4.60
C CYS A 102 7.12 9.15 3.13
N ASP A 103 7.65 10.16 2.44
CA ASP A 103 8.16 10.02 1.08
C ASP A 103 9.42 10.86 0.89
N VAL A 104 10.12 10.69 -0.24
CA VAL A 104 11.39 11.34 -0.53
C VAL A 104 11.40 11.87 -1.96
N ASP A 105 11.85 13.12 -2.13
CA ASP A 105 12.01 13.72 -3.45
C ASP A 105 13.34 13.38 -4.12
N ALA A 106 13.50 13.84 -5.36
CA ALA A 106 14.73 13.64 -6.15
C ALA A 106 15.98 14.27 -5.52
N GLN A 107 15.82 15.29 -4.67
CA GLN A 107 16.91 15.96 -3.96
C GLN A 107 17.29 15.25 -2.66
N GLY A 108 16.49 14.26 -2.25
CA GLY A 108 16.66 13.52 -0.99
C GLY A 108 16.05 14.25 0.20
N ASN A 109 15.20 15.26 -0.02
CA ASN A 109 14.39 15.83 1.05
C ASN A 109 13.31 14.84 1.45
N VAL A 110 13.09 14.71 2.74
CA VAL A 110 12.13 13.76 3.31
C VAL A 110 10.88 14.48 3.77
N TYR A 111 9.75 14.02 3.29
CA TYR A 111 8.44 14.48 3.75
C TYR A 111 7.92 13.50 4.79
N VAL A 112 7.69 13.98 6.01
CA VAL A 112 7.16 13.17 7.12
C VAL A 112 5.79 13.69 7.49
N LEU A 113 4.80 12.80 7.46
CA LEU A 113 3.44 13.09 7.85
C LEU A 113 3.22 12.72 9.30
N ASP A 114 2.78 13.70 10.11
CA ASP A 114 2.33 13.50 11.49
C ASP A 114 0.81 13.68 11.57
N ARG A 115 0.10 12.57 11.75
CA ARG A 115 -1.37 12.57 11.83
C ARG A 115 -1.89 13.17 13.14
N VAL A 116 -1.12 13.11 14.21
CA VAL A 116 -1.51 13.62 15.53
C VAL A 116 -1.42 15.15 15.55
N GLU A 117 -0.32 15.68 15.01
CA GLU A 117 -0.09 17.11 14.92
C GLU A 117 -0.77 17.76 13.69
N ASN A 118 -1.37 16.96 12.80
CA ASN A 118 -1.95 17.42 11.54
C ASN A 118 -0.92 18.17 10.66
N LEU A 119 0.26 17.61 10.51
CA LEU A 119 1.41 18.29 9.93
C LEU A 119 2.13 17.40 8.89
N VAL A 120 2.55 18.01 7.80
CA VAL A 120 3.59 17.46 6.91
C VAL A 120 4.82 18.33 7.02
N SER A 121 5.93 17.72 7.44
CA SER A 121 7.24 18.38 7.56
C SER A 121 8.14 17.97 6.40
N GLU A 122 8.73 18.93 5.70
CA GLU A 122 9.79 18.72 4.73
C GLU A 122 11.14 18.95 5.40
N LEU A 123 12.01 17.94 5.35
CA LEU A 123 13.32 17.91 6.00
C LEU A 123 14.40 17.71 4.95
N ALA A 124 15.44 18.54 4.99
CA ALA A 124 16.63 18.33 4.17
C ALA A 124 17.39 17.04 4.57
N PRO A 125 18.29 16.52 3.72
CA PRO A 125 19.08 15.34 4.01
C PRO A 125 19.93 15.43 5.29
N ASP A 126 20.25 16.64 5.75
CA ASP A 126 20.95 16.91 7.01
C ASP A 126 20.01 17.00 8.24
N GLY A 127 18.70 16.83 8.02
CA GLY A 127 17.67 16.90 9.06
C GLY A 127 17.12 18.30 9.34
N LYS A 128 17.58 19.32 8.62
CA LYS A 128 17.07 20.69 8.78
C LYS A 128 15.64 20.78 8.26
N LEU A 129 14.74 21.36 9.06
CA LEU A 129 13.37 21.66 8.64
C LEU A 129 13.38 22.73 7.57
N LEU A 130 12.84 22.42 6.39
CA LEU A 130 12.70 23.36 5.26
C LEU A 130 11.34 24.05 5.29
N ARG A 131 10.26 23.29 5.50
CA ARG A 131 8.90 23.84 5.65
C ARG A 131 8.01 22.88 6.43
N SER A 132 6.86 23.42 6.87
CA SER A 132 5.77 22.67 7.48
C SER A 132 4.44 23.07 6.84
N ILE A 133 3.58 22.09 6.57
CA ILE A 133 2.26 22.29 5.98
C ILE A 133 1.22 21.72 6.95
N HIS A 134 0.30 22.56 7.42
CA HIS A 134 -0.83 22.10 8.20
C HIS A 134 -1.90 21.48 7.29
N VAL A 135 -2.30 20.25 7.60
CA VAL A 135 -3.28 19.48 6.82
C VAL A 135 -4.27 18.82 7.78
N ASN A 136 -5.55 19.07 7.59
CA ASN A 136 -6.59 18.54 8.49
C ASN A 136 -6.85 17.04 8.22
N GLY A 137 -6.47 16.18 9.19
CA GLY A 137 -6.66 14.73 9.12
C GLY A 137 -5.85 14.06 8.01
N PRO A 138 -4.54 14.31 7.91
CA PRO A 138 -3.71 13.73 6.85
C PRO A 138 -3.54 12.24 7.08
N VAL A 139 -3.46 11.46 5.99
CA VAL A 139 -3.36 9.99 6.00
C VAL A 139 -2.09 9.50 5.35
N SER A 140 -1.76 10.02 4.17
CA SER A 140 -0.59 9.61 3.40
C SER A 140 0.01 10.79 2.65
N VAL A 141 1.30 10.73 2.34
CA VAL A 141 2.06 11.78 1.67
C VAL A 141 2.84 11.20 0.49
N ALA A 142 2.92 11.96 -0.59
CA ALA A 142 3.74 11.62 -1.75
C ALA A 142 4.46 12.86 -2.28
N ALA A 143 5.78 12.74 -2.47
CA ALA A 143 6.59 13.76 -3.09
C ALA A 143 6.35 13.77 -4.60
N LEU A 144 6.10 14.94 -5.15
CA LEU A 144 5.87 15.15 -6.58
C LEU A 144 7.02 15.98 -7.19
N PRO A 145 7.17 15.96 -8.52
CA PRO A 145 8.13 16.84 -9.19
C PRO A 145 7.93 18.31 -8.82
N GLU A 146 8.98 19.11 -9.02
CA GLU A 146 8.97 20.59 -8.86
C GLU A 146 8.71 21.07 -7.41
N GLY A 147 8.95 20.19 -6.42
CA GLY A 147 8.76 20.50 -4.98
C GLY A 147 7.30 20.55 -4.55
N GLU A 148 6.40 20.00 -5.35
CA GLU A 148 5.02 19.75 -4.95
C GLU A 148 4.92 18.55 -4.01
N VAL A 149 3.89 18.52 -3.17
CA VAL A 149 3.58 17.39 -2.31
C VAL A 149 2.08 17.10 -2.33
N ALA A 150 1.73 15.85 -2.61
CA ALA A 150 0.36 15.37 -2.51
C ALA A 150 0.11 14.80 -1.11
N VAL A 151 -1.05 15.08 -0.55
CA VAL A 151 -1.50 14.56 0.75
C VAL A 151 -2.91 14.02 0.61
N SER A 152 -3.13 12.78 1.03
CA SER A 152 -4.48 12.25 1.19
C SER A 152 -5.05 12.62 2.55
N THR A 153 -6.36 12.89 2.62
CA THR A 153 -7.00 13.37 3.85
C THR A 153 -8.33 12.64 4.10
N LEU A 154 -8.64 12.46 5.40
CA LEU A 154 -9.94 11.91 5.83
C LEU A 154 -11.08 12.94 5.83
N ARG A 155 -10.75 14.23 5.90
CA ARG A 155 -11.72 15.30 6.21
C ARG A 155 -11.81 16.36 5.12
N GLY A 156 -11.21 16.09 3.96
CA GLY A 156 -11.32 16.95 2.78
C GLY A 156 -12.58 16.72 1.97
N SER A 157 -12.93 17.66 1.12
CA SER A 157 -13.92 17.50 0.06
C SER A 157 -13.40 16.65 -1.11
N HIS A 158 -12.07 16.48 -1.18
CA HIS A 158 -11.37 15.69 -2.17
C HIS A 158 -10.47 14.66 -1.49
N LEU A 159 -10.16 13.57 -2.19
CA LEU A 159 -9.28 12.52 -1.68
C LEU A 159 -7.83 13.00 -1.57
N VAL A 160 -7.40 13.86 -2.48
CA VAL A 160 -6.02 14.34 -2.60
C VAL A 160 -6.01 15.86 -2.69
N THR A 161 -5.16 16.47 -1.88
CA THR A 161 -4.78 17.89 -1.97
C THR A 161 -3.30 17.99 -2.30
N VAL A 162 -2.95 18.75 -3.34
CA VAL A 162 -1.56 19.00 -3.71
C VAL A 162 -1.16 20.41 -3.30
N TYR A 163 -0.04 20.47 -2.59
CA TYR A 163 0.58 21.71 -2.13
C TYR A 163 1.81 22.02 -2.96
N GLY A 164 1.92 23.27 -3.42
CA GLY A 164 3.09 23.76 -4.14
C GLY A 164 4.29 24.03 -3.21
N PRO A 165 5.43 24.48 -3.77
CA PRO A 165 6.66 24.76 -3.01
C PRO A 165 6.49 25.78 -1.90
N THR A 166 5.49 26.66 -2.01
CA THR A 166 5.18 27.69 -0.98
C THR A 166 4.27 27.18 0.14
N GLY A 167 3.85 25.88 0.11
CA GLY A 167 2.89 25.31 1.05
C GLY A 167 1.43 25.70 0.78
N LYS A 168 1.14 26.37 -0.35
CA LYS A 168 -0.23 26.69 -0.75
C LYS A 168 -0.82 25.57 -1.60
N VAL A 169 -2.13 25.37 -1.46
CA VAL A 169 -2.88 24.44 -2.32
C VAL A 169 -2.79 24.92 -3.78
N VAL A 170 -2.41 24.02 -4.67
CA VAL A 170 -2.32 24.25 -6.12
C VAL A 170 -3.38 23.49 -6.89
N ARG A 171 -3.84 22.32 -6.38
CA ARG A 171 -4.96 21.56 -6.93
C ARG A 171 -5.51 20.56 -5.92
N GLU A 172 -6.76 20.17 -6.13
CA GLU A 172 -7.45 19.12 -5.37
C GLU A 172 -8.20 18.25 -6.36
N PHE A 173 -8.27 16.94 -6.09
CA PHE A 173 -8.94 15.99 -6.96
C PHE A 173 -9.28 14.68 -6.24
N GLY A 174 -10.06 13.83 -6.93
CA GLY A 174 -10.60 12.60 -6.38
C GLY A 174 -11.77 12.91 -5.43
N GLU A 175 -12.97 12.48 -5.82
CA GLU A 175 -14.15 12.67 -4.99
C GLU A 175 -14.33 11.47 -4.06
N PRO A 176 -14.66 11.67 -2.76
CA PRO A 176 -15.08 10.58 -1.89
C PRO A 176 -16.33 9.89 -2.44
N GLU A 177 -16.35 8.56 -2.38
CA GLU A 177 -17.49 7.78 -2.84
C GLU A 177 -18.55 7.64 -1.73
N GLU A 178 -19.82 7.58 -2.11
CA GLU A 178 -20.94 7.37 -1.19
C GLU A 178 -21.31 5.89 -1.09
N PHE A 179 -20.84 5.21 -0.05
CA PHE A 179 -21.13 3.80 0.23
C PHE A 179 -22.31 3.62 1.20
N SER A 180 -22.60 4.64 1.98
CA SER A 180 -23.55 4.61 3.11
C SER A 180 -24.22 5.95 3.29
N SER A 181 -25.38 5.95 3.94
CA SER A 181 -26.03 7.18 4.40
C SER A 181 -25.27 7.91 5.53
N ARG A 182 -24.28 7.23 6.16
CA ARG A 182 -23.45 7.77 7.22
C ARG A 182 -22.14 8.33 6.66
N GLN A 183 -21.95 9.64 6.82
CA GLN A 183 -20.76 10.33 6.34
C GLN A 183 -19.46 9.77 6.92
N GLU A 184 -19.44 9.36 8.19
CA GLU A 184 -18.23 8.82 8.83
C GLU A 184 -17.82 7.47 8.22
N ILE A 185 -18.78 6.68 7.73
CA ILE A 185 -18.50 5.44 7.01
C ILE A 185 -17.88 5.78 5.65
N ASN A 186 -18.46 6.71 4.91
CA ASN A 186 -17.94 7.15 3.61
C ASN A 186 -16.52 7.70 3.73
N GLN A 187 -16.25 8.51 4.76
CA GLN A 187 -14.91 9.03 5.03
C GLN A 187 -13.88 7.92 5.25
N LEU A 188 -14.20 6.91 6.09
CA LEU A 188 -13.28 5.78 6.33
C LEU A 188 -13.09 4.91 5.09
N LEU A 189 -14.17 4.58 4.38
CA LEU A 189 -14.06 3.75 3.16
C LEU A 189 -13.35 4.48 2.02
N SER A 190 -13.31 5.81 2.08
CA SER A 190 -12.54 6.65 1.15
C SER A 190 -11.11 6.90 1.63
N GLU A 191 -10.71 6.45 2.82
CA GLU A 191 -9.31 6.56 3.30
C GLU A 191 -8.38 5.79 2.38
N GLY A 192 -7.25 6.42 1.97
CA GLY A 192 -6.31 5.76 1.09
C GLY A 192 -4.88 6.26 1.21
N ARG A 193 -3.96 5.41 0.77
CA ARG A 193 -2.52 5.67 0.71
C ARG A 193 -2.09 6.13 -0.67
N LEU A 194 -1.00 6.87 -0.72
CA LEU A 194 -0.44 7.43 -1.93
C LEU A 194 0.84 6.69 -2.35
N GLY A 195 1.03 6.60 -3.65
CA GLY A 195 2.28 6.21 -4.29
C GLY A 195 2.47 7.03 -5.56
N THR A 196 3.70 7.10 -6.03
CA THR A 196 4.05 7.82 -7.27
C THR A 196 4.93 6.97 -8.15
N ASP A 197 4.96 7.32 -9.43
CA ASP A 197 5.97 6.82 -10.36
C ASP A 197 6.93 7.95 -10.82
N PRO A 198 8.03 7.60 -11.51
CA PRO A 198 8.98 8.60 -11.98
C PRO A 198 8.40 9.60 -12.98
N GLN A 199 7.25 9.31 -13.59
CA GLN A 199 6.54 10.22 -14.49
C GLN A 199 5.68 11.24 -13.73
N GLY A 200 5.58 11.12 -12.41
CA GLY A 200 4.78 11.99 -11.55
C GLY A 200 3.28 11.69 -11.59
N ARG A 201 2.88 10.47 -12.06
CA ARG A 201 1.52 9.98 -11.89
C ARG A 201 1.33 9.59 -10.44
N LEU A 202 0.14 9.85 -9.91
CA LEU A 202 -0.22 9.52 -8.54
C LEU A 202 -1.11 8.28 -8.52
N TYR A 203 -0.88 7.41 -7.56
CA TYR A 203 -1.65 6.21 -7.30
C TYR A 203 -2.31 6.32 -5.94
N TYR A 204 -3.63 6.12 -5.89
CA TYR A 204 -4.43 6.18 -4.67
C TYR A 204 -4.99 4.81 -4.35
N GLY A 205 -4.48 4.16 -3.30
CA GLY A 205 -4.94 2.85 -2.85
C GLY A 205 -5.92 2.97 -1.70
N TYR A 206 -7.18 2.55 -1.90
CA TYR A 206 -8.23 2.59 -0.88
C TYR A 206 -7.99 1.51 0.18
N THR A 207 -7.79 1.91 1.44
CA THR A 207 -7.38 1.01 2.52
C THR A 207 -8.50 0.08 2.97
N PHE A 208 -9.72 0.59 3.12
CA PHE A 208 -10.83 -0.13 3.77
C PHE A 208 -11.96 -0.55 2.83
N ARG A 209 -11.83 -0.23 1.55
CA ARG A 209 -12.83 -0.58 0.56
C ARG A 209 -12.91 -2.10 0.39
N PRO A 210 -14.12 -2.73 0.46
CA PRO A 210 -14.28 -4.18 0.30
C PRO A 210 -13.79 -4.68 -1.06
N GLU A 211 -13.96 -3.89 -2.10
CA GLU A 211 -13.41 -4.08 -3.43
C GLU A 211 -12.03 -3.40 -3.48
N PRO A 212 -10.92 -4.17 -3.32
CA PRO A 212 -9.58 -3.60 -3.34
C PRO A 212 -9.33 -2.85 -4.65
N LEU A 213 -8.97 -1.59 -4.52
CA LEU A 213 -8.78 -0.69 -5.65
C LEU A 213 -7.57 0.21 -5.42
N VAL A 214 -6.73 0.33 -6.45
CA VAL A 214 -5.75 1.41 -6.60
C VAL A 214 -6.12 2.18 -7.87
N ARG A 215 -6.38 3.48 -7.73
CA ARG A 215 -6.69 4.38 -8.84
C ARG A 215 -5.49 5.22 -9.22
N GLN A 216 -5.13 5.22 -10.49
CA GLN A 216 -4.11 6.10 -11.02
C GLN A 216 -4.71 7.46 -11.38
N TYR A 217 -3.96 8.53 -11.09
CA TYR A 217 -4.25 9.88 -11.55
C TYR A 217 -3.05 10.42 -12.34
N ASP A 218 -3.33 11.19 -13.38
CA ASP A 218 -2.28 11.93 -14.08
C ASP A 218 -1.79 13.14 -13.27
N ARG A 219 -0.79 13.85 -13.78
CA ARG A 219 -0.23 15.04 -13.10
C ARG A 219 -1.24 16.17 -12.91
N ALA A 220 -2.28 16.23 -13.72
CA ALA A 220 -3.35 17.23 -13.59
C ALA A 220 -4.45 16.81 -12.60
N GLY A 221 -4.47 15.54 -12.17
CA GLY A 221 -5.46 14.98 -11.26
C GLY A 221 -6.64 14.30 -11.96
N TYR A 222 -6.54 14.04 -13.26
CA TYR A 222 -7.56 13.27 -13.97
C TYR A 222 -7.36 11.76 -13.70
N ALA A 223 -8.46 11.07 -13.40
CA ALA A 223 -8.44 9.62 -13.20
C ALA A 223 -8.08 8.89 -14.51
N GLY A 224 -7.18 7.95 -14.41
CA GLY A 224 -6.72 7.09 -15.49
C GLY A 224 -7.12 5.62 -15.24
N VAL A 225 -6.15 4.74 -15.04
CA VAL A 225 -6.36 3.30 -14.85
C VAL A 225 -6.83 2.99 -13.43
N ASP A 226 -7.82 2.10 -13.32
CA ASP A 226 -8.22 1.46 -12.07
C ASP A 226 -7.64 0.03 -12.02
N PHE A 227 -6.85 -0.27 -10.99
CA PHE A 227 -6.36 -1.60 -10.67
C PHE A 227 -7.29 -2.19 -9.63
N GLU A 228 -8.24 -3.00 -10.08
CA GLU A 228 -9.30 -3.54 -9.22
C GLU A 228 -9.21 -5.06 -9.12
N PHE A 229 -9.35 -5.58 -7.90
CA PHE A 229 -9.48 -7.01 -7.67
C PHE A 229 -10.96 -7.41 -7.69
N THR A 230 -11.35 -8.18 -8.70
CA THR A 230 -12.74 -8.59 -8.92
C THR A 230 -13.09 -10.00 -8.41
N GLY A 231 -12.10 -10.75 -7.92
CA GLY A 231 -12.26 -12.12 -7.39
C GLY A 231 -12.82 -12.21 -5.96
N LEU A 232 -13.71 -11.33 -5.57
CA LEU A 232 -14.14 -11.08 -4.19
C LEU A 232 -14.84 -12.24 -3.49
N ASP A 233 -15.51 -13.12 -4.24
CA ASP A 233 -16.22 -14.26 -3.65
C ASP A 233 -15.25 -15.29 -3.05
N ALA A 234 -14.01 -15.29 -3.52
CA ALA A 234 -12.92 -16.12 -3.00
C ALA A 234 -12.12 -15.46 -1.85
N PHE A 235 -12.38 -14.18 -1.53
CA PHE A 235 -11.65 -13.42 -0.52
C PHE A 235 -12.53 -13.16 0.73
N PRO A 236 -12.36 -13.96 1.80
CA PRO A 236 -13.21 -13.90 2.99
C PRO A 236 -13.24 -12.53 3.68
N GLU A 237 -12.12 -11.81 3.68
CA GLU A 237 -11.97 -10.49 4.31
C GLU A 237 -12.85 -9.45 3.64
N ALA A 238 -12.97 -9.47 2.31
CA ALA A 238 -13.86 -8.57 1.57
C ALA A 238 -15.33 -8.85 1.88
N GLN A 239 -15.71 -10.13 1.99
CA GLN A 239 -17.06 -10.51 2.40
C GLN A 239 -17.37 -10.07 3.84
N ALA A 240 -16.39 -10.20 4.74
CA ALA A 240 -16.52 -9.75 6.13
C ALA A 240 -16.67 -8.22 6.18
N ALA A 241 -15.90 -7.48 5.37
CA ALA A 241 -15.98 -6.02 5.28
C ALA A 241 -17.35 -5.53 4.82
N ARG A 242 -17.94 -6.14 3.78
CA ARG A 242 -19.29 -5.81 3.32
C ARG A 242 -20.36 -6.02 4.41
N LYS A 243 -20.27 -7.14 5.13
CA LYS A 243 -21.18 -7.42 6.27
C LYS A 243 -20.99 -6.40 7.39
N GLU A 244 -19.74 -6.01 7.66
CA GLU A 244 -19.46 -5.03 8.71
C GLU A 244 -19.96 -3.62 8.34
N ILE A 245 -19.90 -3.20 7.07
CA ILE A 245 -20.49 -1.94 6.62
C ILE A 245 -21.99 -1.89 6.98
N ILE A 246 -22.76 -2.90 6.59
CA ILE A 246 -24.18 -3.00 6.89
C ILE A 246 -24.46 -2.94 8.41
N LYS A 247 -23.63 -3.62 9.19
CA LYS A 247 -23.73 -3.63 10.65
C LYS A 247 -23.39 -2.28 11.26
N GLN A 248 -22.37 -1.58 10.74
CA GLN A 248 -21.95 -0.26 11.22
C GLN A 248 -22.97 0.83 10.89
N GLU A 249 -23.72 0.71 9.78
CA GLU A 249 -24.80 1.66 9.43
C GLU A 249 -25.85 1.80 10.54
N ASN A 250 -26.14 0.71 11.25
CA ASN A 250 -27.15 0.67 12.32
C ASN A 250 -26.57 1.02 13.72
N LYS A 251 -25.26 1.25 13.85
CA LYS A 251 -24.64 1.63 15.12
C LYS A 251 -24.55 3.14 15.29
N ARG A 252 -24.60 3.61 16.54
CA ARG A 252 -24.36 5.02 16.90
C ARG A 252 -22.92 5.31 17.30
N THR A 253 -22.07 4.28 17.37
CA THR A 253 -20.65 4.42 17.72
C THR A 253 -19.84 4.80 16.47
N PRO A 254 -18.65 5.41 16.62
CA PRO A 254 -17.73 5.62 15.51
C PRO A 254 -17.49 4.31 14.76
N PRO A 255 -17.52 4.31 13.43
CA PRO A 255 -17.30 3.09 12.65
C PRO A 255 -15.83 2.63 12.74
N TYR A 256 -15.63 1.33 12.63
CA TYR A 256 -14.33 0.71 12.59
C TYR A 256 -14.31 -0.38 11.51
N PHE A 257 -13.29 -0.36 10.67
CA PHE A 257 -13.06 -1.36 9.62
C PHE A 257 -11.64 -1.91 9.70
N VAL A 258 -11.47 -3.15 9.27
CA VAL A 258 -10.15 -3.76 9.07
C VAL A 258 -9.65 -3.37 7.69
N ALA A 259 -8.39 -3.04 7.57
CA ALA A 259 -7.77 -2.75 6.29
C ALA A 259 -7.87 -3.96 5.35
N ILE A 260 -8.23 -3.74 4.10
CA ILE A 260 -8.28 -4.76 3.06
C ILE A 260 -7.02 -4.64 2.19
N LEU A 261 -6.81 -3.47 1.59
CA LEU A 261 -5.56 -3.16 0.92
C LEU A 261 -4.55 -2.69 1.97
N THR A 262 -3.54 -3.51 2.22
CA THR A 262 -2.56 -3.25 3.28
C THR A 262 -1.31 -2.55 2.78
N ALA A 263 -0.92 -2.79 1.52
CA ALA A 263 0.17 -2.09 0.85
C ALA A 263 0.02 -2.16 -0.67
N PHE A 264 0.67 -1.26 -1.37
CA PHE A 264 0.88 -1.37 -2.82
C PHE A 264 2.20 -0.70 -3.21
N GLY A 265 2.71 -1.08 -4.37
CA GLY A 265 3.90 -0.48 -4.98
C GLY A 265 3.80 -0.50 -6.49
N VAL A 266 4.40 0.50 -7.12
CA VAL A 266 4.44 0.65 -8.59
C VAL A 266 5.84 0.37 -9.06
N ASP A 267 5.99 -0.44 -10.11
CA ASP A 267 7.26 -0.64 -10.78
C ASP A 267 7.67 0.67 -11.50
N PRO A 268 8.79 1.29 -11.10
CA PRO A 268 9.20 2.58 -11.66
C PRO A 268 9.60 2.50 -13.14
N ALA A 269 9.92 1.30 -13.66
CA ALA A 269 10.33 1.09 -15.04
C ALA A 269 9.16 0.79 -15.97
N THR A 270 8.19 -0.01 -15.53
CA THR A 270 7.10 -0.52 -16.38
C THR A 270 5.76 0.15 -16.12
N GLY A 271 5.55 0.67 -14.90
CA GLY A 271 4.26 1.18 -14.44
C GLY A 271 3.29 0.06 -14.02
N GLU A 272 3.78 -1.18 -13.94
CA GLU A 272 3.04 -2.32 -13.38
C GLU A 272 2.81 -2.10 -11.89
N LEU A 273 1.69 -2.64 -11.38
CA LEU A 273 1.29 -2.44 -9.99
C LEU A 273 1.29 -3.77 -9.24
N TRP A 274 1.85 -3.73 -8.04
CA TRP A 274 1.78 -4.80 -7.07
C TRP A 274 0.91 -4.36 -5.89
N MET A 275 -0.09 -5.18 -5.53
CA MET A 275 -1.06 -4.89 -4.48
C MET A 275 -1.04 -6.01 -3.44
N ALA A 276 -0.90 -5.66 -2.17
CA ALA A 276 -0.96 -6.60 -1.06
C ALA A 276 -2.30 -6.52 -0.32
N LEU A 277 -2.94 -7.67 -0.21
CA LEU A 277 -4.14 -7.90 0.59
C LEU A 277 -3.74 -8.86 1.72
N HIS A 278 -3.21 -8.32 2.82
CA HIS A 278 -2.59 -9.10 3.90
C HIS A 278 -1.43 -9.97 3.39
N ASN A 279 -1.60 -11.30 3.35
CA ASN A 279 -0.60 -12.23 2.87
C ASN A 279 -0.77 -12.63 1.40
N THR A 280 -1.74 -12.05 0.70
CA THR A 280 -1.96 -12.25 -0.74
C THR A 280 -1.37 -11.07 -1.50
N LEU A 281 -0.51 -11.36 -2.46
CA LEU A 281 0.13 -10.37 -3.32
C LEU A 281 -0.39 -10.53 -4.75
N LEU A 282 -0.95 -9.47 -5.30
CA LEU A 282 -1.50 -9.41 -6.66
C LEU A 282 -0.57 -8.60 -7.56
N HIS A 283 -0.38 -9.03 -8.78
CA HIS A 283 0.37 -8.33 -9.81
C HIS A 283 -0.53 -7.93 -10.98
N PHE A 284 -0.43 -6.69 -11.41
CA PHE A 284 -1.21 -6.12 -12.50
C PHE A 284 -0.29 -5.49 -13.54
N ASP A 285 -0.68 -5.60 -14.82
CA ASP A 285 -0.06 -4.82 -15.87
C ASP A 285 -0.44 -3.31 -15.75
N LYS A 286 0.21 -2.48 -16.54
CA LYS A 286 -0.03 -1.02 -16.52
C LYS A 286 -1.42 -0.62 -17.05
N GLU A 287 -2.14 -1.52 -17.70
CA GLU A 287 -3.51 -1.35 -18.17
C GLU A 287 -4.57 -1.77 -17.12
N GLY A 288 -4.15 -2.33 -15.96
CA GLY A 288 -5.01 -2.76 -14.87
C GLY A 288 -5.47 -4.22 -14.97
N ASN A 289 -4.94 -5.02 -15.90
CA ASN A 289 -5.25 -6.44 -15.97
C ASN A 289 -4.43 -7.22 -14.96
N ARG A 290 -5.07 -8.11 -14.19
CA ARG A 290 -4.36 -8.99 -13.25
C ARG A 290 -3.55 -10.04 -14.00
N LEU A 291 -2.25 -10.08 -13.71
CA LEU A 291 -1.30 -11.03 -14.30
C LEU A 291 -1.12 -12.28 -13.44
N SER A 292 -0.99 -12.10 -12.12
CA SER A 292 -0.69 -13.20 -11.20
C SER A 292 -1.14 -12.91 -9.76
N GLU A 293 -1.14 -13.97 -8.94
CA GLU A 293 -1.48 -13.94 -7.52
C GLU A 293 -0.53 -14.86 -6.76
N TYR A 294 -0.02 -14.42 -5.61
CA TYR A 294 0.94 -15.15 -4.78
C TYR A 294 0.55 -15.09 -3.31
N GLN A 295 0.88 -16.17 -2.59
CA GLN A 295 0.90 -16.16 -1.13
C GLN A 295 2.32 -15.89 -0.64
N ILE A 296 2.51 -14.96 0.29
CA ILE A 296 3.83 -14.51 0.74
C ILE A 296 4.22 -15.08 2.11
N TYR A 297 5.47 -15.51 2.22
CA TYR A 297 6.02 -16.17 3.40
C TYR A 297 7.38 -15.60 3.79
N THR A 298 7.67 -15.60 5.09
CA THR A 298 8.99 -15.32 5.65
C THR A 298 10.00 -16.41 5.28
N PRO A 299 11.33 -16.21 5.48
CA PRO A 299 12.33 -17.23 5.18
C PRO A 299 12.19 -18.53 5.97
N ASP A 300 11.54 -18.50 7.13
CA ASP A 300 11.25 -19.67 7.96
C ASP A 300 9.88 -20.31 7.69
N GLY A 301 9.17 -19.81 6.66
CA GLY A 301 7.92 -20.39 6.18
C GLY A 301 6.66 -19.93 6.92
N ALA A 302 6.77 -18.92 7.80
CA ALA A 302 5.57 -18.29 8.38
C ALA A 302 4.88 -17.40 7.34
N ARG A 303 3.55 -17.25 7.42
CA ARG A 303 2.81 -16.29 6.60
C ARG A 303 3.28 -14.88 6.93
N LEU A 304 3.46 -14.06 5.91
CA LEU A 304 3.84 -12.67 6.05
C LEU A 304 2.64 -11.78 5.71
N GLU A 305 2.24 -10.90 6.65
CA GLU A 305 1.17 -9.94 6.43
C GLU A 305 1.76 -8.57 6.06
N ALA A 306 1.72 -8.25 4.77
CA ALA A 306 2.32 -7.05 4.26
C ALA A 306 1.64 -5.79 4.79
N ASN A 307 2.42 -4.82 5.29
CA ASN A 307 1.98 -3.47 5.60
C ASN A 307 2.78 -2.39 4.87
N THR A 308 3.88 -2.77 4.22
CA THR A 308 4.63 -1.92 3.28
C THR A 308 5.08 -2.74 2.09
N LEU A 309 5.16 -2.10 0.92
CA LEU A 309 5.61 -2.72 -0.33
C LEU A 309 6.39 -1.71 -1.16
N LEU A 310 7.61 -2.06 -1.51
CA LEU A 310 8.44 -1.33 -2.45
C LEU A 310 8.84 -2.25 -3.60
N VAL A 311 8.58 -1.81 -4.83
CA VAL A 311 8.91 -2.53 -6.05
C VAL A 311 10.22 -1.99 -6.62
N GLU A 312 11.18 -2.88 -6.83
CA GLU A 312 12.45 -2.59 -7.49
C GLU A 312 12.61 -3.44 -8.75
N PRO A 313 13.54 -3.13 -9.66
CA PRO A 313 13.66 -3.85 -10.91
C PRO A 313 13.83 -5.38 -10.77
N GLU A 314 14.59 -5.82 -9.75
CA GLU A 314 14.97 -7.23 -9.55
C GLU A 314 14.33 -7.88 -8.31
N ARG A 315 13.67 -7.08 -7.45
CA ARG A 315 13.15 -7.58 -6.19
C ARG A 315 11.93 -6.81 -5.69
N LEU A 316 11.22 -7.43 -4.76
CA LEU A 316 10.21 -6.77 -3.95
C LEU A 316 10.72 -6.68 -2.51
N LEU A 317 10.57 -5.51 -1.91
CA LEU A 317 10.79 -5.33 -0.47
C LEU A 317 9.44 -5.22 0.21
N ILE A 318 9.09 -6.25 0.99
CA ILE A 318 7.80 -6.35 1.67
C ILE A 318 8.05 -6.31 3.17
N GLY A 319 7.34 -5.44 3.86
CA GLY A 319 7.46 -5.28 5.29
C GLY A 319 6.22 -5.72 6.04
N GLU A 320 6.44 -6.24 7.25
CA GLU A 320 5.42 -6.55 8.25
C GLU A 320 5.87 -6.01 9.60
N ASP A 321 5.00 -5.27 10.28
CA ASP A 321 5.23 -4.81 11.65
C ASP A 321 4.78 -5.89 12.66
N PRO A 322 5.59 -6.30 13.64
CA PRO A 322 6.93 -5.81 13.99
C PRO A 322 8.09 -6.59 13.37
N LEU A 323 7.86 -7.47 12.41
CA LEU A 323 8.87 -8.41 11.92
C LEU A 323 10.00 -7.72 11.12
N GLY A 324 9.70 -6.59 10.47
CA GLY A 324 10.63 -5.80 9.65
C GLY A 324 10.44 -5.99 8.17
N VAL A 325 11.46 -5.71 7.37
CA VAL A 325 11.41 -5.74 5.91
C VAL A 325 12.13 -6.96 5.36
N PHE A 326 11.55 -7.59 4.37
CA PHE A 326 12.03 -8.82 3.74
C PHE A 326 12.27 -8.61 2.24
N ASP A 327 13.29 -9.26 1.73
CA ASP A 327 13.71 -9.25 0.33
C ASP A 327 13.17 -10.48 -0.38
N PHE A 328 12.35 -10.26 -1.42
CA PHE A 328 11.80 -11.29 -2.30
C PHE A 328 12.36 -11.14 -3.71
N GLU A 329 12.66 -12.26 -4.35
CA GLU A 329 12.93 -12.27 -5.78
C GLU A 329 11.67 -11.98 -6.57
N ARG A 330 11.75 -11.16 -7.59
CA ARG A 330 10.59 -10.89 -8.46
C ARG A 330 10.23 -12.13 -9.29
N PRO A 331 9.02 -12.66 -9.18
CA PRO A 331 8.63 -13.88 -9.89
C PRO A 331 8.46 -13.67 -11.41
N ASP A 332 8.12 -12.45 -11.84
CA ASP A 332 7.97 -12.05 -13.25
C ASP A 332 9.31 -11.90 -13.99
N LYS A 333 10.44 -11.91 -13.28
CA LYS A 333 11.80 -11.85 -13.85
C LYS A 333 12.50 -13.21 -13.88
N LYS A 334 11.83 -14.28 -13.40
CA LYS A 334 12.38 -15.64 -13.53
C LYS A 334 12.26 -16.11 -14.97
N HIS A 335 13.37 -16.29 -15.64
CA HIS A 335 13.51 -16.88 -16.98
C HIS A 335 13.98 -18.32 -16.92
#